data_f58491fab6427c8d6199b69a93ca3f5c
#
_entry.id   f58491fab6427c8d6199b69a93ca3f5c
#
_cell.length_a   1.000
_cell.length_b   1.000
_cell.length_c   1.000
_cell.angle_alpha   90.00
_cell.angle_beta   90.00
_cell.angle_gamma   90.00
#
_symmetry.space_group_name_H-M   'P 1'
#
loop_
_entity.id
_entity.type
_entity.pdbx_description
1 polymer ?
#
loop_
_entity_poly.entity_id
_entity_poly.type
_entity_poly.pdbx_seq_one_letter_code
_entity_poly.pdbx_strand_id
1 'polypeptide(L)'
;MGEQVAMAEDSELTLLDALPVPAMVIGADERVRRINQHAQTLIGMDCTGWHYITALRQPGLLDAVEACLRDGGHRRARFLGSDGARDTTWDVTLTGAVLPSGRAVVLTYQDVTAVEEAGQMRREFIANVSHELRTPLTALLGFVETLRGPARDDAAARDRFLDIMEKEAGRMHRLVEDLLSLSRVEDQERNRPRTAVDVAGVVEGALESLRPMAAERGMTIAWQPPGRRVRVAGDAAQLAQVVTNLVENAIKYGRADSTIDLTLSDPAHETSLRQTGLRLSVTDAGEGIPVHHIARLTERFYRVDSHRSREIGGTGLGLAIVKHIVNRHRGRLRVSSELGQGSTFTVILPAMAPEDAG
;
A
#
# COMPACT_ATOMS: atom_id res chain seq x y z
N MET A 1 -39.54 -33.00 -32.65
CA MET A 1 -38.84 -31.73 -32.99
C MET A 1 -38.52 -30.90 -31.73
N GLY A 2 -39.41 -30.78 -30.75
CA GLY A 2 -39.16 -30.07 -29.51
C GLY A 2 -38.09 -30.69 -28.60
N GLU A 3 -38.06 -32.02 -28.44
CA GLU A 3 -37.05 -32.70 -27.60
C GLU A 3 -35.61 -32.62 -28.18
N GLN A 4 -35.44 -32.66 -29.50
CA GLN A 4 -34.12 -32.51 -30.13
C GLN A 4 -33.59 -31.09 -30.02
N VAL A 5 -34.46 -30.08 -30.06
CA VAL A 5 -34.05 -28.67 -29.86
C VAL A 5 -33.65 -28.45 -28.39
N ALA A 6 -34.41 -29.00 -27.45
CA ALA A 6 -34.09 -28.90 -26.01
C ALA A 6 -32.77 -29.61 -25.65
N MET A 7 -32.49 -30.79 -26.23
CA MET A 7 -31.24 -31.51 -26.01
C MET A 7 -30.03 -30.77 -26.65
N ALA A 8 -30.19 -30.13 -27.81
CA ALA A 8 -29.14 -29.33 -28.43
C ALA A 8 -28.83 -28.08 -27.60
N GLU A 9 -29.84 -27.39 -27.10
CA GLU A 9 -29.72 -26.22 -26.25
C GLU A 9 -29.06 -26.53 -24.91
N ASP A 10 -29.40 -27.63 -24.27
CA ASP A 10 -28.79 -28.06 -23.01
C ASP A 10 -27.31 -28.42 -23.21
N SER A 11 -26.97 -29.02 -24.36
CA SER A 11 -25.57 -29.31 -24.73
C SER A 11 -24.75 -28.04 -24.99
N GLU A 12 -25.32 -27.03 -25.66
CA GLU A 12 -24.62 -25.75 -25.89
C GLU A 12 -24.44 -24.96 -24.58
N LEU A 13 -25.45 -24.98 -23.71
CA LEU A 13 -25.36 -24.31 -22.41
C LEU A 13 -24.39 -25.00 -21.43
N THR A 14 -24.14 -26.31 -21.61
CA THR A 14 -23.15 -27.05 -20.80
C THR A 14 -21.73 -26.55 -21.02
N LEU A 15 -21.39 -25.97 -22.18
CA LEU A 15 -20.09 -25.33 -22.44
C LEU A 15 -19.84 -24.16 -21.49
N LEU A 16 -20.87 -23.52 -20.95
CA LEU A 16 -20.72 -22.44 -19.97
C LEU A 16 -20.02 -22.91 -18.70
N ASP A 17 -20.28 -24.15 -18.28
CA ASP A 17 -19.72 -24.74 -17.07
C ASP A 17 -18.20 -25.01 -17.21
N ALA A 18 -17.70 -25.13 -18.44
CA ALA A 18 -16.28 -25.30 -18.75
C ALA A 18 -15.49 -23.97 -18.74
N LEU A 19 -16.15 -22.82 -18.67
CA LEU A 19 -15.48 -21.52 -18.63
C LEU A 19 -14.84 -21.30 -17.26
N PRO A 20 -13.55 -20.92 -17.21
CA PRO A 20 -12.84 -20.65 -15.94
C PRO A 20 -13.16 -19.26 -15.35
N VAL A 21 -14.23 -18.63 -15.82
CA VAL A 21 -14.68 -17.31 -15.38
C VAL A 21 -16.18 -17.37 -15.05
N PRO A 22 -16.67 -16.52 -14.14
CA PRO A 22 -18.11 -16.43 -13.90
C PRO A 22 -18.84 -16.07 -15.19
N ALA A 23 -19.88 -16.84 -15.52
CA ALA A 23 -20.63 -16.63 -16.75
C ALA A 23 -22.11 -16.96 -16.55
N MET A 24 -22.98 -16.24 -17.30
CA MET A 24 -24.43 -16.34 -17.26
C MET A 24 -25.02 -16.15 -18.67
N VAL A 25 -26.11 -16.83 -18.97
CA VAL A 25 -26.88 -16.62 -20.19
C VAL A 25 -28.31 -16.17 -19.84
N ILE A 26 -28.75 -15.09 -20.46
CA ILE A 26 -30.09 -14.53 -20.33
C ILE A 26 -30.81 -14.72 -21.68
N GLY A 27 -31.97 -15.32 -21.68
CA GLY A 27 -32.79 -15.57 -22.89
C GLY A 27 -33.61 -14.34 -23.31
N ALA A 28 -34.21 -14.42 -24.51
CA ALA A 28 -35.12 -13.41 -25.04
C ALA A 28 -36.37 -13.17 -24.17
N ASP A 29 -36.70 -14.13 -23.30
CA ASP A 29 -37.76 -14.05 -22.30
C ASP A 29 -37.33 -13.33 -21.01
N GLU A 30 -36.19 -12.69 -21.05
CA GLU A 30 -35.62 -11.90 -19.94
C GLU A 30 -35.31 -12.75 -18.68
N ARG A 31 -35.16 -14.08 -18.85
CA ARG A 31 -34.84 -15.00 -17.75
C ARG A 31 -33.43 -15.56 -17.89
N VAL A 32 -32.81 -15.81 -16.74
CA VAL A 32 -31.54 -16.51 -16.67
C VAL A 32 -31.72 -17.95 -17.12
N ARG A 33 -31.15 -18.32 -18.25
CA ARG A 33 -31.19 -19.66 -18.81
C ARG A 33 -30.19 -20.61 -18.15
N ARG A 34 -29.00 -20.13 -17.95
CA ARG A 34 -27.90 -20.86 -17.32
C ARG A 34 -26.99 -19.90 -16.58
N ILE A 35 -26.45 -20.39 -15.49
CA ILE A 35 -25.39 -19.73 -14.70
C ILE A 35 -24.37 -20.79 -14.30
N ASN A 36 -23.07 -20.57 -14.54
CA ASN A 36 -22.04 -21.53 -14.13
C ASN A 36 -21.71 -21.40 -12.63
N GLN A 37 -21.00 -22.40 -12.10
CA GLN A 37 -20.67 -22.46 -10.68
C GLN A 37 -19.87 -21.21 -10.20
N HIS A 38 -18.98 -20.68 -11.04
CA HIS A 38 -18.22 -19.47 -10.71
C HIS A 38 -19.14 -18.26 -10.53
N ALA A 39 -20.14 -18.09 -11.40
CA ALA A 39 -21.09 -16.99 -11.29
C ALA A 39 -22.10 -17.21 -10.13
N GLN A 40 -22.47 -18.46 -9.81
CA GLN A 40 -23.26 -18.75 -8.62
C GLN A 40 -22.51 -18.35 -7.34
N THR A 41 -21.21 -18.63 -7.28
CA THR A 41 -20.37 -18.21 -6.15
C THR A 41 -20.28 -16.68 -6.05
N LEU A 42 -20.13 -15.98 -7.19
CA LEU A 42 -20.05 -14.53 -7.23
C LEU A 42 -21.36 -13.85 -6.79
N ILE A 43 -22.50 -14.36 -7.27
CA ILE A 43 -23.84 -13.81 -6.99
C ILE A 43 -24.36 -14.30 -5.64
N GLY A 44 -23.83 -15.42 -5.14
CA GLY A 44 -24.21 -16.04 -3.87
C GLY A 44 -25.40 -17.00 -3.98
N MET A 45 -25.93 -17.27 -5.18
CA MET A 45 -27.07 -18.16 -5.39
C MET A 45 -27.18 -18.67 -6.84
N ASP A 46 -27.90 -19.77 -7.03
CA ASP A 46 -28.38 -20.17 -8.34
C ASP A 46 -29.67 -19.40 -8.69
N CYS A 47 -29.59 -18.55 -9.70
CA CYS A 47 -30.69 -17.73 -10.17
C CYS A 47 -31.27 -18.21 -11.50
N THR A 48 -31.04 -19.48 -11.89
CA THR A 48 -31.60 -20.08 -13.08
C THR A 48 -33.15 -19.98 -13.08
N GLY A 49 -33.73 -19.53 -14.17
CA GLY A 49 -35.17 -19.29 -14.32
C GLY A 49 -35.67 -17.94 -13.77
N TRP A 50 -34.84 -17.19 -13.02
CA TRP A 50 -35.23 -15.89 -12.50
C TRP A 50 -35.19 -14.82 -13.59
N HIS A 51 -36.03 -13.80 -13.45
CA HIS A 51 -35.90 -12.60 -14.28
C HIS A 51 -34.58 -11.89 -13.97
N TYR A 52 -33.85 -11.44 -15.00
CA TYR A 52 -32.52 -10.87 -14.83
C TYR A 52 -32.48 -9.66 -13.88
N ILE A 53 -33.55 -8.84 -13.84
CA ILE A 53 -33.65 -7.70 -12.92
C ILE A 53 -33.57 -8.16 -11.45
N THR A 54 -34.15 -9.30 -11.12
CA THR A 54 -34.10 -9.84 -9.74
C THR A 54 -32.74 -10.41 -9.40
N ALA A 55 -32.04 -10.99 -10.38
CA ALA A 55 -30.74 -11.60 -10.19
C ALA A 55 -29.61 -10.56 -10.08
N LEU A 56 -29.59 -9.54 -10.95
CA LEU A 56 -28.42 -8.65 -11.10
C LEU A 56 -28.52 -7.37 -10.27
N ARG A 57 -29.68 -6.78 -10.09
CA ARG A 57 -30.02 -5.66 -9.18
C ARG A 57 -29.20 -4.35 -9.35
N GLN A 58 -28.27 -4.26 -10.30
CA GLN A 58 -27.42 -3.07 -10.48
C GLN A 58 -27.84 -2.32 -11.74
N PRO A 59 -28.25 -1.04 -11.64
CA PRO A 59 -28.85 -0.30 -12.76
C PRO A 59 -28.01 -0.32 -14.05
N GLY A 60 -26.71 -0.01 -13.97
CA GLY A 60 -25.85 0.03 -15.16
C GLY A 60 -25.70 -1.32 -15.86
N LEU A 61 -25.78 -2.44 -15.11
CA LEU A 61 -25.76 -3.77 -15.69
C LEU A 61 -27.13 -4.14 -16.29
N LEU A 62 -28.22 -3.73 -15.66
CA LEU A 62 -29.58 -3.93 -16.17
C LEU A 62 -29.78 -3.22 -17.51
N ASP A 63 -29.38 -1.94 -17.60
CA ASP A 63 -29.46 -1.14 -18.83
C ASP A 63 -28.64 -1.79 -19.97
N ALA A 64 -27.45 -2.33 -19.64
CA ALA A 64 -26.60 -3.01 -20.60
C ALA A 64 -27.23 -4.32 -21.11
N VAL A 65 -27.87 -5.11 -20.24
CA VAL A 65 -28.61 -6.33 -20.63
C VAL A 65 -29.76 -5.98 -21.54
N GLU A 66 -30.60 -5.01 -21.16
CA GLU A 66 -31.76 -4.59 -21.97
C GLU A 66 -31.34 -4.12 -23.38
N ALA A 67 -30.31 -3.27 -23.46
CA ALA A 67 -29.78 -2.79 -24.72
C ALA A 67 -29.23 -3.96 -25.59
N CYS A 68 -28.52 -4.91 -24.98
CA CYS A 68 -27.96 -6.05 -25.68
C CYS A 68 -29.04 -7.04 -26.17
N LEU A 69 -30.09 -7.25 -25.39
CA LEU A 69 -31.26 -8.05 -25.81
C LEU A 69 -31.98 -7.41 -27.02
N ARG A 70 -32.06 -6.07 -27.04
CA ARG A 70 -32.77 -5.30 -28.09
C ARG A 70 -32.02 -5.37 -29.43
N ASP A 71 -30.72 -5.10 -29.44
CA ASP A 71 -29.92 -4.93 -30.66
C ASP A 71 -28.93 -6.06 -30.97
N GLY A 72 -28.70 -6.97 -30.02
CA GLY A 72 -27.73 -8.07 -30.16
C GLY A 72 -26.29 -7.62 -30.14
N GLY A 73 -26.00 -6.39 -29.73
CA GLY A 73 -24.68 -5.80 -29.75
C GLY A 73 -23.75 -6.32 -28.64
N HIS A 74 -22.57 -5.72 -28.59
CA HIS A 74 -21.58 -5.95 -27.53
C HIS A 74 -21.59 -4.76 -26.55
N ARG A 75 -21.61 -5.03 -25.26
CA ARG A 75 -21.64 -4.01 -24.19
C ARG A 75 -20.66 -4.37 -23.09
N ARG A 76 -20.28 -3.35 -22.31
CA ARG A 76 -19.53 -3.51 -21.06
C ARG A 76 -20.26 -2.79 -19.95
N ALA A 77 -20.28 -3.39 -18.78
CA ALA A 77 -20.83 -2.81 -17.57
C ALA A 77 -19.95 -3.19 -16.38
N ARG A 78 -20.13 -2.50 -15.26
CA ARG A 78 -19.48 -2.88 -14.00
C ARG A 78 -20.44 -3.60 -13.09
N PHE A 79 -19.92 -4.56 -12.36
CA PHE A 79 -20.60 -5.25 -11.28
C PHE A 79 -19.77 -5.13 -10.00
N LEU A 80 -20.41 -4.65 -8.94
CA LEU A 80 -19.81 -4.55 -7.61
C LEU A 80 -20.29 -5.75 -6.81
N GLY A 81 -19.35 -6.58 -6.39
CA GLY A 81 -19.59 -7.76 -5.56
C GLY A 81 -18.96 -7.62 -4.19
N SER A 82 -19.12 -8.64 -3.36
CA SER A 82 -18.44 -8.74 -2.07
C SER A 82 -17.99 -10.18 -1.87
N ASP A 83 -16.74 -10.35 -1.45
CA ASP A 83 -16.20 -11.63 -1.01
C ASP A 83 -16.02 -11.59 0.52
N GLY A 84 -17.08 -11.84 1.23
CA GLY A 84 -17.14 -11.75 2.69
C GLY A 84 -16.93 -10.30 3.20
N ALA A 85 -15.72 -9.98 3.61
CA ALA A 85 -15.40 -8.65 4.17
C ALA A 85 -14.79 -7.68 3.14
N ARG A 86 -14.55 -8.13 1.89
CA ARG A 86 -13.88 -7.33 0.85
C ARG A 86 -14.83 -7.02 -0.29
N ASP A 87 -14.92 -5.73 -0.64
CA ASP A 87 -15.61 -5.31 -1.84
C ASP A 87 -14.78 -5.71 -3.08
N THR A 88 -15.47 -6.21 -4.11
CA THR A 88 -14.85 -6.63 -5.36
C THR A 88 -15.46 -5.90 -6.54
N THR A 89 -14.65 -5.60 -7.55
CA THR A 89 -15.09 -4.93 -8.78
C THR A 89 -14.87 -5.85 -9.97
N TRP A 90 -15.91 -6.04 -10.75
CA TRP A 90 -15.91 -6.92 -11.91
C TRP A 90 -16.27 -6.14 -13.16
N ASP A 91 -15.48 -6.30 -14.22
CA ASP A 91 -15.88 -5.89 -15.56
C ASP A 91 -16.73 -6.98 -16.18
N VAL A 92 -17.95 -6.61 -16.58
CA VAL A 92 -18.91 -7.52 -17.19
C VAL A 92 -18.96 -7.23 -18.68
N THR A 93 -18.64 -8.24 -19.47
CA THR A 93 -18.80 -8.22 -20.91
C THR A 93 -20.11 -8.91 -21.29
N LEU A 94 -20.96 -8.19 -22.01
CA LEU A 94 -22.23 -8.66 -22.50
C LEU A 94 -22.15 -8.80 -24.04
N THR A 95 -22.52 -9.97 -24.55
CA THR A 95 -22.51 -10.22 -25.98
C THR A 95 -23.81 -10.89 -26.40
N GLY A 96 -24.45 -10.34 -27.40
CA GLY A 96 -25.62 -10.96 -28.02
C GLY A 96 -25.25 -12.30 -28.69
N ALA A 97 -26.05 -13.30 -28.45
CA ALA A 97 -25.93 -14.64 -29.03
C ALA A 97 -27.25 -15.09 -29.63
N VAL A 98 -27.23 -16.07 -30.50
CA VAL A 98 -28.42 -16.72 -31.04
C VAL A 98 -28.37 -18.17 -30.63
N LEU A 99 -29.35 -18.57 -29.82
CA LEU A 99 -29.57 -19.96 -29.39
C LEU A 99 -30.70 -20.56 -30.20
N PRO A 100 -30.91 -21.89 -30.19
CA PRO A 100 -32.03 -22.52 -30.81
C PRO A 100 -33.41 -21.99 -30.34
N SER A 101 -33.47 -21.51 -29.10
CA SER A 101 -34.65 -20.88 -28.49
C SER A 101 -34.85 -19.40 -28.84
N GLY A 102 -33.93 -18.77 -29.57
CA GLY A 102 -33.98 -17.37 -29.95
C GLY A 102 -32.79 -16.56 -29.53
N ARG A 103 -32.94 -15.24 -29.49
CA ARG A 103 -31.87 -14.35 -29.02
C ARG A 103 -31.56 -14.55 -27.54
N ALA A 104 -30.26 -14.40 -27.22
CA ALA A 104 -29.80 -14.46 -25.85
C ALA A 104 -28.65 -13.45 -25.65
N VAL A 105 -28.33 -13.20 -24.40
CA VAL A 105 -27.15 -12.41 -24.00
C VAL A 105 -26.28 -13.28 -23.12
N VAL A 106 -25.00 -13.39 -23.47
CA VAL A 106 -23.98 -14.04 -22.66
C VAL A 106 -23.26 -12.97 -21.87
N LEU A 107 -23.20 -13.12 -20.57
CA LEU A 107 -22.44 -12.28 -19.64
C LEU A 107 -21.22 -13.07 -19.17
N THR A 108 -20.06 -12.43 -19.20
CA THR A 108 -18.84 -12.95 -18.57
C THR A 108 -18.28 -11.89 -17.65
N TYR A 109 -17.77 -12.31 -16.48
CA TYR A 109 -17.25 -11.42 -15.45
C TYR A 109 -15.74 -11.62 -15.31
N GLN A 110 -15.01 -10.52 -15.31
CA GLN A 110 -13.57 -10.50 -15.08
C GLN A 110 -13.30 -9.71 -13.80
N ASP A 111 -12.64 -10.32 -12.83
CA ASP A 111 -12.21 -9.61 -11.62
C ASP A 111 -11.14 -8.59 -11.97
N VAL A 112 -11.44 -7.33 -11.73
CA VAL A 112 -10.53 -6.18 -11.94
C VAL A 112 -10.20 -5.47 -10.63
N THR A 113 -10.57 -6.05 -9.50
CA THR A 113 -10.41 -5.46 -8.16
C THR A 113 -8.96 -5.00 -7.93
N ALA A 114 -7.99 -5.88 -8.14
CA ALA A 114 -6.58 -5.56 -7.93
C ALA A 114 -6.07 -4.45 -8.87
N VAL A 115 -6.57 -4.41 -10.12
CA VAL A 115 -6.20 -3.38 -11.11
C VAL A 115 -6.80 -2.03 -10.73
N GLU A 116 -8.07 -2.01 -10.31
CA GLU A 116 -8.74 -0.79 -9.87
C GLU A 116 -8.15 -0.25 -8.57
N GLU A 117 -7.88 -1.12 -7.59
CA GLU A 117 -7.20 -0.74 -6.35
C GLU A 117 -5.81 -0.12 -6.63
N ALA A 118 -5.02 -0.75 -7.50
CA ALA A 118 -3.71 -0.21 -7.90
C ALA A 118 -3.86 1.14 -8.63
N GLY A 119 -4.84 1.26 -9.52
CA GLY A 119 -5.16 2.51 -10.20
C GLY A 119 -5.60 3.61 -9.24
N GLN A 120 -6.43 3.29 -8.27
CA GLN A 120 -6.87 4.22 -7.23
C GLN A 120 -5.69 4.68 -6.35
N MET A 121 -4.88 3.74 -5.85
CA MET A 121 -3.68 4.07 -5.07
C MET A 121 -2.72 4.98 -5.83
N ARG A 122 -2.56 4.76 -7.16
CA ARG A 122 -1.73 5.63 -7.99
C ARG A 122 -2.30 7.05 -8.13
N ARG A 123 -3.62 7.18 -8.31
CA ARG A 123 -4.29 8.51 -8.39
C ARG A 123 -4.14 9.27 -7.07
N GLU A 124 -4.39 8.60 -5.94
CA GLU A 124 -4.23 9.16 -4.60
C GLU A 124 -2.78 9.58 -4.32
N PHE A 125 -1.81 8.77 -4.73
CA PHE A 125 -0.40 9.08 -4.61
C PHE A 125 -0.05 10.38 -5.35
N ILE A 126 -0.45 10.52 -6.64
CA ILE A 126 -0.18 11.73 -7.44
C ILE A 126 -0.87 12.96 -6.82
N ALA A 127 -2.11 12.82 -6.36
CA ALA A 127 -2.83 13.89 -5.70
C ALA A 127 -2.11 14.35 -4.41
N ASN A 128 -1.70 13.41 -3.56
CA ASN A 128 -1.01 13.69 -2.31
C ASN A 128 0.36 14.35 -2.55
N VAL A 129 1.16 13.85 -3.52
CA VAL A 129 2.43 14.49 -3.93
C VAL A 129 2.19 15.94 -4.33
N SER A 130 1.18 16.17 -5.18
CA SER A 130 0.84 17.52 -5.66
C SER A 130 0.45 18.46 -4.51
N HIS A 131 -0.30 17.98 -3.54
CA HIS A 131 -0.69 18.75 -2.35
C HIS A 131 0.50 19.03 -1.42
N GLU A 132 1.33 18.03 -1.12
CA GLU A 132 2.48 18.17 -0.22
C GLU A 132 3.58 19.07 -0.83
N LEU A 133 3.67 19.20 -2.16
CA LEU A 133 4.57 20.15 -2.84
C LEU A 133 3.96 21.54 -2.98
N ARG A 134 2.65 21.66 -3.24
CA ARG A 134 2.01 22.96 -3.46
C ARG A 134 2.02 23.86 -2.22
N THR A 135 1.74 23.29 -1.06
CA THR A 135 1.65 24.04 0.20
C THR A 135 2.94 24.80 0.54
N PRO A 136 4.13 24.14 0.64
CA PRO A 136 5.38 24.85 0.92
C PRO A 136 5.77 25.81 -0.20
N LEU A 137 5.51 25.45 -1.47
CA LEU A 137 5.80 26.34 -2.60
C LEU A 137 4.98 27.64 -2.54
N THR A 138 3.70 27.56 -2.19
CA THR A 138 2.86 28.77 -2.02
C THR A 138 3.36 29.62 -0.84
N ALA A 139 3.78 29.00 0.26
CA ALA A 139 4.36 29.72 1.38
C ALA A 139 5.68 30.42 0.99
N LEU A 140 6.58 29.74 0.27
CA LEU A 140 7.81 30.34 -0.24
C LEU A 140 7.54 31.56 -1.12
N LEU A 141 6.60 31.46 -2.05
CA LEU A 141 6.21 32.58 -2.92
C LEU A 141 5.67 33.76 -2.11
N GLY A 142 4.81 33.50 -1.11
CA GLY A 142 4.29 34.56 -0.24
C GLY A 142 5.39 35.26 0.60
N PHE A 143 6.37 34.51 1.09
CA PHE A 143 7.51 35.10 1.80
C PHE A 143 8.39 35.92 0.86
N VAL A 144 8.62 35.49 -0.38
CA VAL A 144 9.33 36.28 -1.39
C VAL A 144 8.61 37.61 -1.66
N GLU A 145 7.29 37.58 -1.84
CA GLU A 145 6.49 38.81 -2.04
C GLU A 145 6.57 39.73 -0.84
N THR A 146 6.48 39.17 0.38
CA THR A 146 6.58 39.96 1.63
C THR A 146 7.96 40.62 1.76
N LEU A 147 9.04 39.90 1.45
CA LEU A 147 10.41 40.42 1.47
C LEU A 147 10.68 41.47 0.37
N ARG A 148 9.98 41.40 -0.76
CA ARG A 148 10.05 42.41 -1.85
C ARG A 148 9.21 43.65 -1.59
N GLY A 149 8.25 43.56 -0.66
CA GLY A 149 7.29 44.59 -0.32
C GLY A 149 7.37 45.07 1.13
N PRO A 150 6.41 44.71 2.00
CA PRO A 150 6.26 45.29 3.35
C PRO A 150 7.46 45.06 4.28
N ALA A 151 8.19 43.94 4.13
CA ALA A 151 9.34 43.60 4.99
C ALA A 151 10.69 43.90 4.35
N ARG A 152 10.75 44.70 3.28
CA ARG A 152 11.96 45.00 2.53
C ARG A 152 13.07 45.63 3.39
N ASP A 153 12.69 46.57 4.24
CA ASP A 153 13.61 47.34 5.05
C ASP A 153 13.67 46.88 6.53
N ASP A 154 12.93 45.78 6.87
CA ASP A 154 12.96 45.18 8.20
C ASP A 154 13.94 44.00 8.24
N ALA A 155 15.15 44.22 8.80
CA ALA A 155 16.20 43.21 8.87
C ALA A 155 15.79 41.99 9.72
N ALA A 156 15.07 42.18 10.84
CA ALA A 156 14.64 41.09 11.71
C ALA A 156 13.56 40.22 11.09
N ALA A 157 12.62 40.86 10.38
CA ALA A 157 11.60 40.13 9.61
C ALA A 157 12.24 39.34 8.45
N ARG A 158 13.21 39.95 7.75
CA ARG A 158 13.95 39.30 6.66
C ARG A 158 14.63 38.02 7.12
N ASP A 159 15.42 38.09 8.19
CA ASP A 159 16.17 36.93 8.69
C ASP A 159 15.21 35.82 9.11
N ARG A 160 14.13 36.15 9.83
CA ARG A 160 13.07 35.18 10.20
C ARG A 160 12.40 34.53 8.99
N PHE A 161 12.08 35.28 7.95
CA PHE A 161 11.46 34.72 6.76
C PHE A 161 12.42 33.86 5.95
N LEU A 162 13.69 34.21 5.89
CA LEU A 162 14.72 33.39 5.26
C LEU A 162 14.89 32.05 5.98
N ASP A 163 14.89 32.02 7.33
CA ASP A 163 14.94 30.79 8.11
C ASP A 163 13.73 29.88 7.84
N ILE A 164 12.54 30.48 7.71
CA ILE A 164 11.33 29.70 7.38
C ILE A 164 11.41 29.15 5.95
N MET A 165 11.88 29.97 5.00
CA MET A 165 12.06 29.55 3.61
C MET A 165 13.07 28.41 3.49
N GLU A 166 14.19 28.47 4.22
CA GLU A 166 15.19 27.39 4.25
C GLU A 166 14.59 26.09 4.78
N LYS A 167 13.82 26.14 5.87
CA LYS A 167 13.13 24.98 6.44
C LYS A 167 12.12 24.35 5.45
N GLU A 168 11.33 25.19 4.76
CA GLU A 168 10.35 24.69 3.79
C GLU A 168 11.02 24.13 2.53
N ALA A 169 12.09 24.77 2.04
CA ALA A 169 12.89 24.26 0.93
C ALA A 169 13.55 22.90 1.28
N GLY A 170 14.12 22.78 2.47
CA GLY A 170 14.70 21.54 2.99
C GLY A 170 13.64 20.42 3.15
N ARG A 171 12.42 20.78 3.54
CA ARG A 171 11.30 19.84 3.59
C ARG A 171 10.92 19.34 2.19
N MET A 172 10.83 20.22 1.20
CA MET A 172 10.55 19.84 -0.20
C MET A 172 11.65 18.94 -0.75
N HIS A 173 12.91 19.24 -0.47
CA HIS A 173 14.04 18.42 -0.89
C HIS A 173 13.93 16.99 -0.33
N ARG A 174 13.71 16.83 0.98
CA ARG A 174 13.48 15.51 1.59
C ARG A 174 12.30 14.78 0.98
N LEU A 175 11.20 15.46 0.68
CA LEU A 175 10.05 14.84 0.03
C LEU A 175 10.41 14.28 -1.35
N VAL A 176 11.18 15.03 -2.16
CA VAL A 176 11.63 14.57 -3.48
C VAL A 176 12.56 13.36 -3.34
N GLU A 177 13.50 13.38 -2.40
CA GLU A 177 14.39 12.25 -2.14
C GLU A 177 13.64 11.01 -1.70
N ASP A 178 12.65 11.14 -0.80
CA ASP A 178 11.78 10.04 -0.38
C ASP A 178 10.99 9.45 -1.56
N LEU A 179 10.46 10.30 -2.46
CA LEU A 179 9.74 9.87 -3.65
C LEU A 179 10.63 9.09 -4.62
N LEU A 180 11.84 9.59 -4.87
CA LEU A 180 12.82 8.91 -5.73
C LEU A 180 13.28 7.58 -5.12
N SER A 181 13.49 7.57 -3.80
CA SER A 181 13.85 6.35 -3.07
C SER A 181 12.73 5.32 -3.13
N LEU A 182 11.48 5.73 -2.87
CA LEU A 182 10.32 4.86 -2.94
C LEU A 182 10.17 4.25 -4.34
N SER A 183 10.25 5.07 -5.40
CA SER A 183 10.17 4.59 -6.79
C SER A 183 11.24 3.54 -7.08
N ARG A 184 12.51 3.79 -6.69
CA ARG A 184 13.61 2.84 -6.91
C ARG A 184 13.39 1.52 -6.18
N VAL A 185 12.89 1.58 -4.95
CA VAL A 185 12.66 0.37 -4.14
C VAL A 185 11.48 -0.44 -4.67
N GLU A 186 10.41 0.21 -5.12
CA GLU A 186 9.25 -0.44 -5.76
C GLU A 186 9.64 -1.15 -7.05
N ASP A 187 10.38 -0.49 -7.94
CA ASP A 187 10.87 -1.07 -9.20
C ASP A 187 11.76 -2.31 -8.95
N GLN A 188 12.49 -2.31 -7.86
CA GLN A 188 13.42 -3.37 -7.49
C GLN A 188 12.85 -4.40 -6.51
N GLU A 189 11.62 -4.27 -6.03
CA GLU A 189 11.05 -5.13 -4.97
C GLU A 189 11.08 -6.62 -5.34
N ARG A 190 10.97 -6.95 -6.64
CA ARG A 190 11.05 -8.32 -7.13
C ARG A 190 12.48 -8.90 -7.17
N ASN A 191 13.49 -8.03 -7.16
CA ASN A 191 14.90 -8.41 -7.28
C ASN A 191 15.54 -8.47 -5.89
N ARG A 192 15.62 -9.67 -5.32
CA ARG A 192 16.24 -9.86 -4.00
C ARG A 192 17.73 -9.54 -4.05
N PRO A 193 18.28 -8.68 -3.17
CA PRO A 193 19.72 -8.51 -3.02
C PRO A 193 20.35 -9.78 -2.44
N ARG A 194 21.59 -10.07 -2.87
CA ARG A 194 22.32 -11.29 -2.48
C ARG A 194 23.63 -11.02 -1.76
N THR A 195 24.05 -9.76 -1.67
CA THR A 195 25.31 -9.38 -1.02
C THR A 195 25.21 -9.65 0.49
N ALA A 196 26.24 -10.27 1.05
CA ALA A 196 26.32 -10.46 2.50
C ALA A 196 26.60 -9.12 3.20
N VAL A 197 25.68 -8.65 4.03
CA VAL A 197 25.75 -7.37 4.74
C VAL A 197 25.82 -7.63 6.25
N ASP A 198 26.81 -7.04 6.92
CA ASP A 198 26.90 -6.98 8.37
C ASP A 198 25.91 -5.94 8.90
N VAL A 199 24.86 -6.42 9.55
CA VAL A 199 23.76 -5.53 10.01
C VAL A 199 24.21 -4.62 11.15
N ALA A 200 25.06 -5.10 12.05
CA ALA A 200 25.55 -4.27 13.16
C ALA A 200 26.39 -3.09 12.64
N GLY A 201 27.29 -3.34 11.69
CA GLY A 201 28.09 -2.25 11.07
C GLY A 201 27.23 -1.23 10.32
N VAL A 202 26.15 -1.68 9.66
CA VAL A 202 25.19 -0.76 9.01
C VAL A 202 24.47 0.10 10.06
N VAL A 203 24.01 -0.49 11.16
CA VAL A 203 23.36 0.26 12.26
C VAL A 203 24.32 1.29 12.84
N GLU A 204 25.55 0.91 13.17
CA GLU A 204 26.55 1.80 13.73
C GLU A 204 26.84 3.00 12.82
N GLY A 205 27.06 2.74 11.52
CA GLY A 205 27.27 3.82 10.55
C GLY A 205 26.08 4.77 10.42
N ALA A 206 24.83 4.26 10.46
CA ALA A 206 23.64 5.11 10.44
C ALA A 206 23.52 5.96 11.72
N LEU A 207 23.84 5.38 12.88
CA LEU A 207 23.73 6.08 14.17
C LEU A 207 24.71 7.26 14.32
N GLU A 208 25.88 7.24 13.66
CA GLU A 208 26.83 8.35 13.69
C GLU A 208 26.20 9.68 13.25
N SER A 209 25.37 9.62 12.20
CA SER A 209 24.67 10.82 11.68
C SER A 209 23.44 11.23 12.50
N LEU A 210 22.85 10.30 13.26
CA LEU A 210 21.60 10.53 13.99
C LEU A 210 21.80 10.97 15.44
N ARG A 211 22.94 10.66 16.05
CA ARG A 211 23.27 11.06 17.43
C ARG A 211 23.23 12.58 17.68
N PRO A 212 23.77 13.44 16.78
CA PRO A 212 23.63 14.88 16.96
C PRO A 212 22.17 15.35 16.98
N MET A 213 21.34 14.83 16.07
CA MET A 213 19.91 15.16 16.01
C MET A 213 19.16 14.73 17.27
N ALA A 214 19.47 13.56 17.84
CA ALA A 214 18.90 13.10 19.11
C ALA A 214 19.33 14.01 20.26
N ALA A 215 20.63 14.39 20.30
CA ALA A 215 21.18 15.26 21.35
C ALA A 215 20.54 16.66 21.35
N GLU A 216 20.19 17.24 20.19
CA GLU A 216 19.45 18.51 20.09
C GLU A 216 18.10 18.48 20.82
N ARG A 217 17.52 17.29 21.04
CA ARG A 217 16.29 17.07 21.77
C ARG A 217 16.49 16.48 23.18
N GLY A 218 17.75 16.49 23.68
CA GLY A 218 18.11 15.88 24.97
C GLY A 218 17.99 14.35 24.98
N MET A 219 17.79 13.71 23.78
CA MET A 219 17.61 12.28 23.71
C MET A 219 18.92 11.54 23.57
N THR A 220 19.01 10.33 24.15
CA THR A 220 20.14 9.41 23.99
C THR A 220 19.74 8.21 23.17
N ILE A 221 20.69 7.68 22.36
CA ILE A 221 20.48 6.45 21.60
C ILE A 221 21.28 5.33 22.27
N ALA A 222 20.59 4.39 22.88
CA ALA A 222 21.17 3.20 23.48
C ALA A 222 21.23 2.10 22.42
N TRP A 223 22.42 1.74 21.96
CA TRP A 223 22.65 0.69 21.00
C TRP A 223 23.18 -0.55 21.66
N GLN A 224 22.50 -1.68 21.46
CA GLN A 224 22.88 -2.99 21.96
C GLN A 224 23.18 -3.90 20.76
N PRO A 225 24.47 -4.02 20.35
CA PRO A 225 24.87 -4.93 19.29
C PRO A 225 24.75 -6.39 19.74
N PRO A 226 24.57 -7.32 18.81
CA PRO A 226 24.55 -8.74 19.13
C PRO A 226 25.93 -9.22 19.59
N GLY A 227 25.97 -10.33 20.34
CA GLY A 227 27.22 -10.91 20.84
C GLY A 227 28.15 -11.47 19.75
N ARG A 228 27.65 -11.62 18.51
CA ARG A 228 28.39 -12.11 17.35
C ARG A 228 28.00 -11.34 16.07
N ARG A 229 28.88 -11.39 15.06
CA ARG A 229 28.58 -10.83 13.75
C ARG A 229 27.39 -11.53 13.12
N VAL A 230 26.42 -10.78 12.66
CA VAL A 230 25.21 -11.29 12.04
C VAL A 230 25.07 -10.68 10.63
N ARG A 231 25.02 -11.57 9.63
CA ARG A 231 24.89 -11.16 8.23
C ARG A 231 23.52 -11.52 7.65
N VAL A 232 23.07 -10.68 6.75
CA VAL A 232 21.88 -10.89 5.93
C VAL A 232 22.22 -10.74 4.45
N ALA A 233 21.49 -11.42 3.58
CA ALA A 233 21.56 -11.14 2.16
C ALA A 233 20.81 -9.84 1.89
N GLY A 234 21.51 -8.74 1.60
CA GLY A 234 20.94 -7.40 1.60
C GLY A 234 21.66 -6.39 0.73
N ASP A 235 21.10 -5.20 0.75
CA ASP A 235 21.67 -3.95 0.21
C ASP A 235 21.96 -3.03 1.41
N ALA A 236 23.24 -2.75 1.64
CA ALA A 236 23.67 -2.00 2.82
C ALA A 236 23.09 -0.59 2.88
N ALA A 237 22.97 0.09 1.72
CA ALA A 237 22.42 1.44 1.66
C ALA A 237 20.92 1.45 2.01
N GLN A 238 20.17 0.47 1.52
CA GLN A 238 18.75 0.32 1.85
C GLN A 238 18.54 -0.05 3.32
N LEU A 239 19.37 -0.93 3.87
CA LEU A 239 19.27 -1.27 5.30
C LEU A 239 19.65 -0.07 6.18
N ALA A 240 20.66 0.73 5.81
CA ALA A 240 20.95 1.99 6.48
C ALA A 240 19.75 2.94 6.43
N GLN A 241 19.07 3.06 5.28
CA GLN A 241 17.84 3.87 5.14
C GLN A 241 16.71 3.39 6.06
N VAL A 242 16.56 2.06 6.24
CA VAL A 242 15.59 1.51 7.22
C VAL A 242 15.91 2.00 8.62
N VAL A 243 17.18 1.89 9.05
CA VAL A 243 17.63 2.36 10.38
C VAL A 243 17.36 3.85 10.52
N THR A 244 17.79 4.66 9.56
CA THR A 244 17.61 6.12 9.55
C THR A 244 16.13 6.48 9.70
N ASN A 245 15.24 5.91 8.87
CA ASN A 245 13.81 6.21 8.93
C ASN A 245 13.17 5.83 10.27
N LEU A 246 13.56 4.69 10.86
CA LEU A 246 13.00 4.26 12.14
C LEU A 246 13.52 5.12 13.31
N VAL A 247 14.82 5.42 13.32
CA VAL A 247 15.41 6.24 14.40
C VAL A 247 15.00 7.69 14.29
N GLU A 248 14.91 8.26 13.08
CA GLU A 248 14.33 9.60 12.89
C GLU A 248 12.89 9.69 13.38
N ASN A 249 12.07 8.65 13.13
CA ASN A 249 10.71 8.60 13.67
C ASN A 249 10.75 8.57 15.21
N ALA A 250 11.61 7.77 15.81
CA ALA A 250 11.77 7.72 17.26
C ALA A 250 12.23 9.08 17.84
N ILE A 251 13.14 9.80 17.17
CA ILE A 251 13.56 11.16 17.56
C ILE A 251 12.38 12.14 17.41
N LYS A 252 11.63 12.07 16.31
CA LYS A 252 10.53 13.00 16.00
C LYS A 252 9.34 12.85 16.94
N TYR A 253 8.95 11.64 17.24
CA TYR A 253 7.72 11.32 17.98
C TYR A 253 7.96 10.88 19.43
N GLY A 254 9.21 10.55 19.78
CA GLY A 254 9.63 10.24 21.13
C GLY A 254 9.55 11.47 22.05
N ARG A 255 9.53 11.20 23.33
CA ARG A 255 9.58 12.24 24.38
C ARG A 255 10.97 12.86 24.42
N ALA A 256 11.05 14.19 24.55
CA ALA A 256 12.33 14.86 24.85
C ALA A 256 12.94 14.32 26.15
N ASP A 257 14.24 14.40 26.25
CA ASP A 257 15.02 13.95 27.42
C ASP A 257 14.80 12.46 27.76
N SER A 258 14.56 11.63 26.73
CA SER A 258 14.37 10.19 26.88
C SER A 258 15.45 9.39 26.14
N THR A 259 15.38 8.05 26.29
CA THR A 259 16.26 7.13 25.58
C THR A 259 15.50 6.44 24.46
N ILE A 260 16.16 6.33 23.30
CA ILE A 260 15.75 5.49 22.18
C ILE A 260 16.56 4.21 22.26
N ASP A 261 15.89 3.07 22.45
CA ASP A 261 16.56 1.78 22.57
C ASP A 261 16.59 1.07 21.21
N LEU A 262 17.81 0.79 20.72
CA LEU A 262 18.04 -0.07 19.57
C LEU A 262 18.64 -1.40 20.01
N THR A 263 18.03 -2.48 19.56
CA THR A 263 18.51 -3.85 19.82
C THR A 263 18.60 -4.65 18.55
N LEU A 264 19.64 -5.43 18.39
CA LEU A 264 19.78 -6.43 17.33
C LEU A 264 19.93 -7.81 17.98
N SER A 265 18.97 -8.70 17.71
CA SER A 265 19.00 -10.04 18.29
C SER A 265 20.04 -10.95 17.63
N ASP A 266 20.48 -11.96 18.35
CA ASP A 266 21.13 -13.11 17.72
C ASP A 266 20.14 -13.83 16.77
N PRO A 267 20.66 -14.52 15.72
CA PRO A 267 19.81 -15.31 14.83
C PRO A 267 19.07 -16.42 15.57
N ALA A 268 17.77 -16.48 15.40
CA ALA A 268 16.90 -17.48 15.97
C ALA A 268 15.83 -17.91 14.96
N HIS A 269 15.10 -19.00 15.26
CA HIS A 269 13.99 -19.41 14.40
C HIS A 269 12.85 -18.39 14.45
N GLU A 270 12.52 -17.81 13.30
CA GLU A 270 11.44 -16.83 13.15
C GLU A 270 10.21 -17.46 12.50
N THR A 271 9.17 -17.68 13.30
CA THR A 271 7.91 -18.28 12.83
C THR A 271 7.30 -17.48 11.67
N SER A 272 7.41 -16.15 11.71
CA SER A 272 6.88 -15.28 10.65
C SER A 272 7.60 -15.40 9.30
N LEU A 273 8.86 -15.88 9.31
CA LEU A 273 9.66 -16.12 8.12
C LEU A 273 9.76 -17.62 7.80
N ARG A 274 9.39 -18.51 8.73
CA ARG A 274 9.56 -19.97 8.66
C ARG A 274 11.03 -20.40 8.43
N GLN A 275 11.97 -19.60 8.93
CA GLN A 275 13.41 -19.83 8.81
C GLN A 275 14.17 -19.06 9.89
N THR A 276 15.49 -19.25 9.96
CA THR A 276 16.36 -18.48 10.84
C THR A 276 16.36 -17.02 10.42
N GLY A 277 16.14 -16.12 11.36
CA GLY A 277 16.11 -14.67 11.16
C GLY A 277 16.68 -13.94 12.36
N LEU A 278 16.83 -12.64 12.20
CA LEU A 278 17.22 -11.69 13.25
C LEU A 278 16.19 -10.58 13.37
N ARG A 279 16.17 -9.94 14.52
CA ARG A 279 15.28 -8.81 14.82
C ARG A 279 16.10 -7.57 15.10
N LEU A 280 15.84 -6.51 14.34
CA LEU A 280 16.27 -5.16 14.66
C LEU A 280 15.06 -4.41 15.22
N SER A 281 15.12 -3.99 16.48
CA SER A 281 14.03 -3.27 17.14
C SER A 281 14.49 -1.87 17.51
N VAL A 282 13.62 -0.89 17.24
CA VAL A 282 13.76 0.52 17.64
C VAL A 282 12.58 0.85 18.54
N THR A 283 12.86 1.21 19.79
CA THR A 283 11.84 1.54 20.80
C THR A 283 11.99 2.98 21.23
N ASP A 284 10.89 3.72 21.22
CA ASP A 284 10.79 5.09 21.73
C ASP A 284 9.87 5.16 22.95
N ALA A 285 10.04 6.19 23.76
CA ALA A 285 9.21 6.51 24.92
C ALA A 285 8.19 7.63 24.59
N GLY A 286 7.64 7.65 23.39
CA GLY A 286 6.68 8.66 22.94
C GLY A 286 5.26 8.46 23.49
N GLU A 287 4.30 9.17 22.89
CA GLU A 287 2.89 9.10 23.30
C GLU A 287 2.21 7.78 22.89
N GLY A 288 2.88 6.96 22.11
CA GLY A 288 2.29 5.75 21.55
C GLY A 288 1.29 6.01 20.42
N ILE A 289 0.80 4.94 19.82
CA ILE A 289 -0.04 4.97 18.62
C ILE A 289 -1.34 4.19 18.90
N PRO A 290 -2.51 4.77 18.67
CA PRO A 290 -3.78 4.04 18.80
C PRO A 290 -3.84 2.85 17.86
N VAL A 291 -4.38 1.72 18.33
CA VAL A 291 -4.36 0.41 17.62
C VAL A 291 -4.94 0.50 16.20
N HIS A 292 -6.01 1.28 16.00
CA HIS A 292 -6.66 1.43 14.71
C HIS A 292 -5.80 2.15 13.65
N HIS A 293 -4.74 2.86 14.06
CA HIS A 293 -3.78 3.47 13.14
C HIS A 293 -2.65 2.52 12.74
N ILE A 294 -2.33 1.50 13.56
CA ILE A 294 -1.14 0.65 13.38
C ILE A 294 -1.11 -0.01 11.99
N ALA A 295 -2.23 -0.55 11.54
CA ALA A 295 -2.33 -1.21 10.24
C ALA A 295 -2.04 -0.26 9.06
N ARG A 296 -2.30 1.04 9.25
CA ARG A 296 -2.20 2.07 8.23
C ARG A 296 -0.87 2.82 8.20
N LEU A 297 -0.04 2.67 9.22
CA LEU A 297 1.23 3.41 9.34
C LEU A 297 2.17 3.27 8.14
N THR A 298 2.06 2.17 7.40
CA THR A 298 2.87 1.89 6.21
C THR A 298 2.20 2.31 4.90
N GLU A 299 1.02 2.92 4.94
CA GLU A 299 0.38 3.54 3.78
C GLU A 299 1.15 4.83 3.41
N ARG A 300 1.27 5.12 2.10
CA ARG A 300 1.95 6.32 1.62
C ARG A 300 1.21 7.58 2.08
N PHE A 301 1.94 8.58 2.59
CA PHE A 301 1.42 9.84 3.12
C PHE A 301 0.52 9.73 4.35
N TYR A 302 0.40 8.53 4.93
CA TYR A 302 -0.40 8.36 6.12
C TYR A 302 0.26 8.97 7.35
N ARG A 303 -0.53 9.65 8.18
CA ARG A 303 -0.10 10.28 9.43
C ARG A 303 -1.22 10.17 10.46
N VAL A 304 -0.86 9.85 11.70
CA VAL A 304 -1.82 9.75 12.82
C VAL A 304 -2.39 11.13 13.14
N ASP A 305 -1.54 12.16 13.19
CA ASP A 305 -1.89 13.57 13.35
C ASP A 305 -1.24 14.40 12.24
N SER A 306 -2.08 14.93 11.36
CA SER A 306 -1.61 15.70 10.20
C SER A 306 -1.06 17.09 10.54
N HIS A 307 -1.50 17.73 11.65
CA HIS A 307 -1.02 19.05 12.08
C HIS A 307 0.35 18.94 12.74
N ARG A 308 0.46 18.15 13.80
CA ARG A 308 1.69 17.94 14.54
C ARG A 308 2.81 17.36 13.67
N SER A 309 2.47 16.41 12.79
CA SER A 309 3.45 15.80 11.88
C SER A 309 3.96 16.78 10.81
N ARG A 310 3.17 17.80 10.41
CA ARG A 310 3.63 18.86 9.51
C ARG A 310 4.62 19.80 10.18
N GLU A 311 4.37 20.19 11.41
CA GLU A 311 5.28 21.01 12.21
C GLU A 311 6.64 20.33 12.44
N ILE A 312 6.64 19.01 12.64
CA ILE A 312 7.85 18.19 12.87
C ILE A 312 8.54 17.79 11.55
N GLY A 313 7.96 18.13 10.38
CA GLY A 313 8.58 17.92 9.06
C GLY A 313 8.53 16.48 8.54
N GLY A 314 7.58 15.65 8.99
CA GLY A 314 7.39 14.32 8.45
C GLY A 314 6.79 14.33 7.03
N THR A 315 7.28 13.49 6.13
CA THR A 315 6.76 13.32 4.75
C THR A 315 5.60 12.33 4.67
N GLY A 316 5.48 11.40 5.63
CA GLY A 316 4.56 10.27 5.60
C GLY A 316 4.97 9.16 4.61
N LEU A 317 6.19 9.21 4.08
CA LEU A 317 6.74 8.20 3.17
C LEU A 317 7.75 7.27 3.85
N GLY A 318 8.40 7.67 4.93
CA GLY A 318 9.49 6.92 5.55
C GLY A 318 9.11 5.48 5.94
N LEU A 319 7.94 5.25 6.57
CA LEU A 319 7.50 3.89 6.92
C LEU A 319 7.03 3.07 5.70
N ALA A 320 6.52 3.71 4.66
CA ALA A 320 6.25 3.05 3.39
C ALA A 320 7.54 2.57 2.73
N ILE A 321 8.59 3.40 2.71
CA ILE A 321 9.93 3.03 2.23
C ILE A 321 10.48 1.86 3.05
N VAL A 322 10.40 1.92 4.39
CA VAL A 322 10.83 0.82 5.27
C VAL A 322 10.12 -0.49 4.89
N LYS A 323 8.79 -0.47 4.71
CA LYS A 323 8.01 -1.66 4.33
C LYS A 323 8.49 -2.25 3.00
N HIS A 324 8.68 -1.43 1.96
CA HIS A 324 9.13 -1.92 0.65
C HIS A 324 10.55 -2.48 0.71
N ILE A 325 11.48 -1.81 1.40
CA ILE A 325 12.85 -2.33 1.62
C ILE A 325 12.80 -3.67 2.34
N VAL A 326 12.06 -3.75 3.44
CA VAL A 326 11.94 -4.98 4.24
C VAL A 326 11.33 -6.11 3.41
N ASN A 327 10.30 -5.85 2.60
CA ASN A 327 9.72 -6.82 1.69
C ASN A 327 10.72 -7.32 0.64
N ARG A 328 11.49 -6.41 0.02
CA ARG A 328 12.57 -6.75 -0.93
C ARG A 328 13.60 -7.71 -0.32
N HIS A 329 13.88 -7.53 0.98
CA HIS A 329 14.77 -8.40 1.75
C HIS A 329 14.08 -9.65 2.30
N ARG A 330 12.83 -9.95 1.88
CA ARG A 330 12.03 -11.08 2.39
C ARG A 330 11.82 -11.06 3.91
N GLY A 331 11.91 -9.87 4.50
CA GLY A 331 11.68 -9.61 5.90
C GLY A 331 10.22 -9.34 6.26
N ARG A 332 10.01 -8.94 7.50
CA ARG A 332 8.72 -8.50 8.04
C ARG A 332 8.92 -7.28 8.93
N LEU A 333 8.05 -6.30 8.79
CA LEU A 333 7.95 -5.18 9.73
C LEU A 333 6.81 -5.47 10.71
N ARG A 334 7.07 -5.32 12.01
CA ARG A 334 6.06 -5.38 13.07
C ARG A 334 6.09 -4.08 13.85
N VAL A 335 4.92 -3.62 14.27
CA VAL A 335 4.76 -2.45 15.11
C VAL A 335 3.96 -2.87 16.35
N SER A 336 4.49 -2.54 17.52
CA SER A 336 3.81 -2.67 18.80
C SER A 336 3.81 -1.31 19.48
N SER A 337 2.68 -0.84 19.95
CA SER A 337 2.56 0.47 20.58
C SER A 337 1.40 0.47 21.58
N GLU A 338 1.62 1.18 22.67
CA GLU A 338 0.61 1.42 23.71
C GLU A 338 0.57 2.92 24.04
N LEU A 339 -0.63 3.48 24.11
CA LEU A 339 -0.80 4.90 24.41
C LEU A 339 -0.17 5.25 25.75
N GLY A 340 0.66 6.29 25.76
CA GLY A 340 1.40 6.78 26.94
C GLY A 340 2.69 6.02 27.24
N GLN A 341 2.98 4.89 26.58
CA GLN A 341 4.18 4.06 26.83
C GLN A 341 5.20 4.11 25.70
N GLY A 342 4.82 4.58 24.52
CA GLY A 342 5.69 4.65 23.35
C GLY A 342 5.42 3.59 22.31
N SER A 343 6.38 3.41 21.40
CA SER A 343 6.25 2.49 20.27
C SER A 343 7.52 1.70 20.03
N THR A 344 7.37 0.46 19.56
CA THR A 344 8.46 -0.41 19.14
C THR A 344 8.24 -0.83 17.69
N PHE A 345 9.20 -0.51 16.84
CA PHE A 345 9.25 -0.94 15.44
C PHE A 345 10.28 -2.05 15.31
N THR A 346 9.86 -3.24 14.89
CA THR A 346 10.71 -4.41 14.76
C THR A 346 10.79 -4.85 13.30
N VAL A 347 12.00 -4.81 12.75
CA VAL A 347 12.33 -5.36 11.43
C VAL A 347 12.90 -6.75 11.63
N ILE A 348 12.29 -7.74 10.99
CA ILE A 348 12.70 -9.15 11.04
C ILE A 348 13.28 -9.48 9.66
N LEU A 349 14.55 -9.90 9.60
CA LEU A 349 15.25 -10.22 8.36
C LEU A 349 15.73 -11.67 8.37
N PRO A 350 15.72 -12.37 7.22
CA PRO A 350 16.35 -13.70 7.11
C PRO A 350 17.85 -13.60 7.36
N ALA A 351 18.37 -14.36 8.32
CA ALA A 351 19.79 -14.46 8.57
C ALA A 351 20.45 -15.37 7.54
N MET A 352 21.69 -15.06 7.14
CA MET A 352 22.51 -15.97 6.36
C MET A 352 23.07 -17.07 7.27
N ALA A 353 23.18 -18.28 6.73
CA ALA A 353 23.88 -19.35 7.43
C ALA A 353 25.37 -18.97 7.60
N PRO A 354 26.03 -19.46 8.68
CA PRO A 354 27.45 -19.15 8.88
C PRO A 354 28.36 -19.59 7.71
N GLU A 355 27.97 -20.59 6.96
CA GLU A 355 28.70 -21.13 5.79
C GLU A 355 28.56 -20.24 4.54
N ASP A 356 27.52 -19.46 4.44
CA ASP A 356 27.27 -18.56 3.29
C ASP A 356 27.92 -17.17 3.47
N ALA A 357 28.69 -16.99 4.54
CA ALA A 357 29.23 -15.70 4.97
C ALA A 357 30.70 -15.50 4.60
N GLY A 358 31.24 -16.33 3.68
CA GLY A 358 32.63 -16.30 3.18
C GLY A 358 32.92 -15.13 2.24
#